data_ea76b56d464cc549af13adffa733b7a0
#
_entry.id   ea76b56d464cc549af13adffa733b7a0
#
_cell.length_a   1.000
_cell.length_b   1.000
_cell.length_c   1.000
_cell.angle_alpha   90.00
_cell.angle_beta   90.00
_cell.angle_gamma   90.00
#
_symmetry.space_group_name_H-M   'P 1'
#
loop_
_entity.id
_entity.type
_entity.pdbx_description
1 polymer ?
#
loop_
_entity_poly.entity_id
_entity_poly.type
_entity_poly.pdbx_seq_one_letter_code
_entity_poly.pdbx_strand_id
1 'polypeptide(L)'
;MKDNIATQTRGIPISTPDGEFTAHYSARGLCGLEFPSGTRQRKHQAGGALPTAQVRRWHAAVSKALKLSLAGRPPKRLPPLDLSGGTGFQQRVWRALRQIGWGRTKSYAQVAEAIGNAKAVRAVGGACAANPVPVFVPCHRVLAANHGLGGFSGGLAWKRRLLASEGSKSGGAL
;
A
#
# COMPACT_ATOMS: atom_id res chain seq x y z
N MET A 1 30.62 -4.08 4.75
CA MET A 1 30.02 -5.04 3.80
C MET A 1 28.57 -4.69 3.63
N LYS A 2 28.24 -4.06 2.50
CA LYS A 2 26.87 -3.63 2.17
C LYS A 2 26.42 -4.48 0.99
N ASP A 3 26.12 -5.74 1.24
CA ASP A 3 25.60 -6.66 0.24
C ASP A 3 24.19 -7.07 0.66
N ASN A 4 23.23 -6.21 0.42
CA ASN A 4 21.83 -6.63 0.42
C ASN A 4 21.04 -5.85 -0.65
N ILE A 5 21.45 -5.97 -1.90
CA ILE A 5 20.58 -5.75 -3.04
C ILE A 5 19.71 -7.01 -3.10
N ALA A 6 18.69 -7.07 -2.27
CA ALA A 6 17.63 -8.06 -2.41
C ALA A 6 17.15 -7.99 -3.86
N THR A 7 17.42 -9.03 -4.64
CA THR A 7 17.09 -9.12 -6.05
C THR A 7 15.57 -8.94 -6.18
N GLN A 8 15.14 -7.72 -6.50
CA GLN A 8 13.75 -7.47 -6.81
C GLN A 8 13.41 -8.14 -8.13
N THR A 9 12.29 -8.83 -8.18
CA THR A 9 11.80 -9.36 -9.44
C THR A 9 11.40 -8.22 -10.37
N ARG A 10 11.46 -8.46 -11.65
CA ARG A 10 10.79 -7.62 -12.65
C ARG A 10 9.34 -7.40 -12.22
N GLY A 11 8.81 -6.17 -12.38
CA GLY A 11 7.42 -5.87 -12.10
C GLY A 11 6.50 -6.83 -12.86
N ILE A 12 5.56 -7.46 -12.14
CA ILE A 12 4.62 -8.43 -12.71
C ILE A 12 3.25 -7.75 -12.79
N PRO A 13 2.63 -7.64 -13.98
CA PRO A 13 1.36 -6.96 -14.15
C PRO A 13 0.20 -7.73 -13.54
N ILE A 14 -0.77 -7.00 -12.99
CA ILE A 14 -2.06 -7.51 -12.52
C ILE A 14 -3.16 -6.76 -13.26
N SER A 15 -3.79 -7.41 -14.22
CA SER A 15 -4.95 -6.85 -14.93
C SER A 15 -6.18 -6.85 -14.03
N THR A 16 -6.83 -5.66 -13.93
CA THR A 16 -8.08 -5.45 -13.20
C THR A 16 -9.06 -4.67 -14.08
N PRO A 17 -10.35 -4.62 -13.73
CA PRO A 17 -11.33 -3.76 -14.44
C PRO A 17 -10.95 -2.26 -14.40
N ASP A 18 -10.11 -1.87 -13.44
CA ASP A 18 -9.69 -0.49 -13.19
C ASP A 18 -8.33 -0.14 -13.82
N GLY A 19 -7.79 -1.04 -14.61
CA GLY A 19 -6.49 -0.93 -15.25
C GLY A 19 -5.46 -1.92 -14.72
N GLU A 20 -4.24 -1.78 -15.21
CA GLU A 20 -3.14 -2.68 -14.89
C GLU A 20 -2.29 -2.15 -13.74
N PHE A 21 -2.26 -2.89 -12.65
CA PHE A 21 -1.34 -2.67 -11.53
C PHE A 21 -0.03 -3.42 -11.78
N THR A 22 1.06 -2.98 -11.14
CA THR A 22 2.34 -3.68 -11.19
C THR A 22 2.78 -4.10 -9.80
N ALA A 23 3.04 -5.39 -9.60
CA ALA A 23 3.50 -5.95 -8.34
C ALA A 23 4.99 -6.30 -8.39
N HIS A 24 5.74 -5.95 -7.34
CA HIS A 24 7.16 -6.22 -7.18
C HIS A 24 7.39 -7.13 -5.98
N TYR A 25 8.32 -8.06 -6.14
CA TYR A 25 8.62 -9.06 -5.12
C TYR A 25 10.10 -9.07 -4.78
N SER A 26 10.40 -9.26 -3.51
CA SER A 26 11.70 -9.67 -3.01
C SER A 26 11.70 -11.17 -2.70
N ALA A 27 12.83 -11.69 -2.22
CA ALA A 27 12.89 -13.06 -1.69
C ALA A 27 11.97 -13.29 -0.47
N ARG A 28 11.46 -12.22 0.17
CA ARG A 28 10.65 -12.27 1.41
C ARG A 28 9.16 -12.02 1.18
N GLY A 29 8.74 -11.55 0.01
CA GLY A 29 7.34 -11.30 -0.28
C GLY A 29 7.10 -10.11 -1.21
N LEU A 30 5.86 -9.61 -1.23
CA LEU A 30 5.48 -8.41 -1.96
C LEU A 30 6.14 -7.18 -1.35
N CYS A 31 6.97 -6.48 -2.13
CA CYS A 31 7.73 -5.29 -1.70
C CYS A 31 7.33 -4.01 -2.44
N GLY A 32 6.46 -4.10 -3.44
CA GLY A 32 5.94 -2.94 -4.15
C GLY A 32 4.62 -3.24 -4.86
N LEU A 33 3.73 -2.25 -4.90
CA LEU A 33 2.50 -2.29 -5.68
C LEU A 33 2.25 -0.91 -6.29
N GLU A 34 2.14 -0.84 -7.61
CA GLU A 34 1.91 0.39 -8.34
C GLU A 34 0.51 0.40 -8.93
N PHE A 35 -0.10 1.59 -8.90
CA PHE A 35 -1.38 1.83 -9.56
C PHE A 35 -1.23 1.88 -11.09
N PRO A 36 -2.33 1.70 -11.84
CA PRO A 36 -2.34 1.87 -13.29
C PRO A 36 -1.76 3.21 -13.74
N SER A 37 -1.09 3.21 -14.87
CA SER A 37 -0.37 4.38 -15.42
C SER A 37 -1.30 5.58 -15.61
N GLY A 38 -0.86 6.71 -15.17
CA GLY A 38 -1.50 8.01 -15.00
C GLY A 38 -0.96 8.70 -13.77
N THR A 39 -0.40 7.96 -12.84
CA THR A 39 0.29 8.43 -11.65
C THR A 39 1.73 7.94 -11.69
N ARG A 40 2.66 8.87 -11.70
CA ARG A 40 4.13 8.80 -11.55
C ARG A 40 4.72 7.38 -11.58
N GLN A 41 4.97 6.86 -12.80
CA GLN A 41 5.75 5.63 -12.97
C GLN A 41 7.13 5.83 -12.35
N ARG A 42 7.47 5.04 -11.33
CA ARG A 42 8.88 4.78 -11.06
C ARG A 42 9.40 4.01 -12.28
N LYS A 43 10.40 4.57 -12.98
CA LYS A 43 11.13 3.86 -14.04
C LYS A 43 11.72 2.58 -13.41
N HIS A 44 11.02 1.46 -13.58
CA HIS A 44 11.58 0.18 -13.17
C HIS A 44 12.61 -0.26 -14.18
N GLN A 45 13.80 -0.57 -13.67
CA GLN A 45 14.87 -1.11 -14.48
C GLN A 45 14.40 -2.41 -15.14
N ALA A 46 14.54 -2.47 -16.44
CA ALA A 46 14.28 -3.66 -17.25
C ALA A 46 15.41 -4.70 -17.01
N GLY A 47 15.37 -5.43 -15.89
CA GLY A 47 16.46 -6.33 -15.54
C GLY A 47 16.22 -7.13 -14.25
N GLY A 48 15.03 -7.66 -14.04
CA GLY A 48 14.78 -8.56 -12.91
C GLY A 48 14.76 -10.04 -13.33
N ALA A 49 15.11 -10.94 -12.40
CA ALA A 49 15.03 -12.38 -12.61
C ALA A 49 13.59 -12.83 -12.94
N LEU A 50 13.47 -13.93 -13.69
CA LEU A 50 12.17 -14.56 -13.95
C LEU A 50 11.50 -15.00 -12.64
N PRO A 51 10.16 -14.93 -12.54
CA PRO A 51 9.45 -15.28 -11.31
C PRO A 51 9.68 -16.75 -10.95
N THR A 52 10.13 -16.99 -9.72
CA THR A 52 10.22 -18.35 -9.16
C THR A 52 8.84 -18.95 -8.96
N ALA A 53 8.75 -20.28 -8.74
CA ALA A 53 7.49 -20.94 -8.41
C ALA A 53 6.83 -20.30 -7.16
N GLN A 54 7.64 -19.90 -6.18
CA GLN A 54 7.16 -19.21 -4.98
C GLN A 54 6.57 -17.85 -5.31
N VAL A 55 7.24 -17.03 -6.11
CA VAL A 55 6.75 -15.70 -6.54
C VAL A 55 5.46 -15.85 -7.34
N ARG A 56 5.35 -16.85 -8.22
CA ARG A 56 4.10 -17.10 -8.97
C ARG A 56 2.91 -17.40 -8.03
N ARG A 57 3.12 -18.20 -6.97
CA ARG A 57 2.09 -18.45 -5.95
C ARG A 57 1.68 -17.18 -5.20
N TRP A 58 2.66 -16.38 -4.79
CA TRP A 58 2.39 -15.07 -4.15
C TRP A 58 1.64 -14.14 -5.08
N HIS A 59 2.06 -14.07 -6.35
CA HIS A 59 1.42 -13.21 -7.35
C HIS A 59 -0.06 -13.59 -7.58
N ALA A 60 -0.39 -14.87 -7.66
CA ALA A 60 -1.77 -15.33 -7.75
C ALA A 60 -2.60 -14.90 -6.51
N ALA A 61 -2.02 -15.01 -5.31
CA ALA A 61 -2.67 -14.58 -4.07
C ALA A 61 -2.85 -13.06 -4.01
N VAL A 62 -1.82 -12.28 -4.41
CA VAL A 62 -1.87 -10.81 -4.50
C VAL A 62 -2.93 -10.37 -5.49
N SER A 63 -2.95 -10.97 -6.70
CA SER A 63 -3.92 -10.65 -7.74
C SER A 63 -5.36 -10.87 -7.26
N LYS A 64 -5.61 -12.02 -6.61
CA LYS A 64 -6.93 -12.32 -6.02
C LYS A 64 -7.31 -11.33 -4.93
N ALA A 65 -6.38 -11.04 -4.01
CA ALA A 65 -6.61 -10.11 -2.90
C ALA A 65 -6.87 -8.68 -3.40
N LEU A 66 -6.11 -8.22 -4.40
CA LEU A 66 -6.29 -6.90 -5.00
C LEU A 66 -7.67 -6.77 -5.64
N LYS A 67 -8.06 -7.73 -6.47
CA LYS A 67 -9.37 -7.74 -7.13
C LYS A 67 -10.52 -7.75 -6.12
N LEU A 68 -10.39 -8.50 -5.02
CA LEU A 68 -11.36 -8.47 -3.93
C LEU A 68 -11.44 -7.08 -3.29
N SER A 69 -10.28 -6.48 -2.96
CA SER A 69 -10.23 -5.15 -2.34
C SER A 69 -10.88 -4.08 -3.22
N LEU A 70 -10.59 -4.09 -4.52
CA LEU A 70 -11.18 -3.15 -5.49
C LEU A 70 -12.70 -3.36 -5.66
N ALA A 71 -13.16 -4.59 -5.47
CA ALA A 71 -14.59 -4.95 -5.49
C ALA A 71 -15.31 -4.74 -4.14
N GLY A 72 -14.70 -4.03 -3.18
CA GLY A 72 -15.32 -3.74 -1.88
C GLY A 72 -15.41 -4.95 -0.94
N ARG A 73 -14.59 -5.97 -1.14
CA ARG A 73 -14.57 -7.19 -0.33
C ARG A 73 -13.23 -7.36 0.37
N PRO A 74 -13.18 -7.47 1.71
CA PRO A 74 -11.93 -7.63 2.43
C PRO A 74 -11.27 -8.98 2.08
N PRO A 75 -9.98 -8.99 1.70
CA PRO A 75 -9.27 -10.24 1.46
C PRO A 75 -9.03 -10.98 2.78
N LYS A 76 -9.34 -12.28 2.82
CA LYS A 76 -9.17 -13.09 4.05
C LYS A 76 -7.70 -13.34 4.38
N ARG A 77 -6.83 -13.43 3.39
CA ARG A 77 -5.38 -13.68 3.56
C ARG A 77 -4.60 -12.85 2.56
N LEU A 78 -3.46 -12.35 3.03
CA LEU A 78 -2.46 -11.70 2.18
C LEU A 78 -1.21 -12.57 2.14
N PRO A 79 -0.47 -12.57 1.03
CA PRO A 79 0.87 -13.15 0.99
C PRO A 79 1.82 -12.35 1.91
N PRO A 80 3.02 -12.86 2.18
CA PRO A 80 4.02 -12.10 2.92
C PRO A 80 4.29 -10.75 2.28
N LEU A 81 4.36 -9.70 3.11
CA LEU A 81 4.75 -8.36 2.70
C LEU A 81 6.18 -8.09 3.16
N ASP A 82 7.04 -7.66 2.25
CA ASP A 82 8.38 -7.21 2.59
C ASP A 82 8.42 -5.68 2.65
N LEU A 83 8.39 -5.16 3.87
CA LEU A 83 8.44 -3.72 4.15
C LEU A 83 9.81 -3.28 4.68
N SER A 84 10.82 -4.14 4.63
CA SER A 84 12.14 -3.91 5.21
C SER A 84 12.95 -2.81 4.50
N GLY A 85 12.57 -2.42 3.28
CA GLY A 85 13.19 -1.32 2.57
C GLY A 85 12.90 0.06 3.19
N GLY A 86 11.95 0.17 4.12
CA GLY A 86 11.65 1.39 4.84
C GLY A 86 12.53 1.59 6.07
N THR A 87 12.66 2.85 6.50
CA THR A 87 13.30 3.18 7.78
C THR A 87 12.56 2.55 8.96
N GLY A 88 13.20 2.42 10.13
CA GLY A 88 12.54 1.91 11.33
C GLY A 88 11.29 2.69 11.72
N PHE A 89 11.27 4.00 11.47
CA PHE A 89 10.09 4.83 11.69
C PHE A 89 8.96 4.47 10.69
N GLN A 90 9.26 4.40 9.40
CA GLN A 90 8.30 4.04 8.35
C GLN A 90 7.69 2.66 8.62
N GLN A 91 8.51 1.68 8.98
CA GLN A 91 8.04 0.33 9.31
C GLN A 91 7.10 0.31 10.51
N ARG A 92 7.34 1.14 11.57
CA ARG A 92 6.40 1.30 12.69
C ARG A 92 5.07 1.87 12.23
N VAL A 93 5.11 2.94 11.41
CA VAL A 93 3.89 3.53 10.84
C VAL A 93 3.14 2.49 10.01
N TRP A 94 3.78 1.82 9.06
CA TRP A 94 3.12 0.84 8.20
C TRP A 94 2.51 -0.35 8.97
N ARG A 95 3.15 -0.76 10.07
CA ARG A 95 2.54 -1.74 10.99
C ARG A 95 1.28 -1.21 11.65
N ALA A 96 1.29 0.03 12.11
CA ALA A 96 0.12 0.68 12.69
C ALA A 96 -1.02 0.83 11.66
N LEU A 97 -0.70 1.20 10.41
CA LEU A 97 -1.69 1.29 9.34
C LEU A 97 -2.42 -0.04 9.11
N ARG A 98 -1.72 -1.15 9.16
CA ARG A 98 -2.30 -2.49 8.97
C ARG A 98 -3.28 -2.90 10.07
N GLN A 99 -3.29 -2.22 11.20
CA GLN A 99 -4.26 -2.41 12.28
C GLN A 99 -5.56 -1.62 12.06
N ILE A 100 -5.60 -0.71 11.08
CA ILE A 100 -6.83 0.00 10.76
C ILE A 100 -7.75 -0.95 9.99
N GLY A 101 -8.83 -1.36 10.62
CA GLY A 101 -9.77 -2.32 10.05
C GLY A 101 -10.45 -1.83 8.78
N TRP A 102 -11.06 -2.74 8.06
CA TRP A 102 -11.83 -2.48 6.84
C TRP A 102 -12.99 -1.49 7.13
N GLY A 103 -13.18 -0.49 6.27
CA GLY A 103 -14.20 0.55 6.42
C GLY A 103 -13.97 1.52 7.59
N ARG A 104 -12.85 1.38 8.31
CA ARG A 104 -12.47 2.28 9.40
C ARG A 104 -11.40 3.26 8.93
N THR A 105 -11.39 4.44 9.54
CA THR A 105 -10.37 5.47 9.27
C THR A 105 -9.76 5.95 10.56
N LYS A 106 -8.55 6.51 10.46
CA LYS A 106 -7.87 7.24 11.54
C LYS A 106 -7.33 8.55 11.01
N SER A 107 -7.16 9.55 11.88
CA SER A 107 -6.40 10.74 11.51
C SER A 107 -4.89 10.47 11.58
N TYR A 108 -4.09 11.32 10.91
CA TYR A 108 -2.62 11.27 11.04
C TYR A 108 -2.18 11.39 12.51
N ALA A 109 -2.88 12.20 13.31
CA ALA A 109 -2.60 12.34 14.75
C ALA A 109 -2.85 11.02 15.51
N GLN A 110 -3.98 10.36 15.27
CA GLN A 110 -4.28 9.06 15.89
C GLN A 110 -3.29 7.97 15.51
N VAL A 111 -2.74 8.01 14.29
CA VAL A 111 -1.65 7.09 13.91
C VAL A 111 -0.35 7.44 14.64
N ALA A 112 -0.02 8.75 14.79
CA ALA A 112 1.15 9.20 15.51
C ALA A 112 1.08 8.81 16.99
N GLU A 113 -0.08 8.93 17.63
CA GLU A 113 -0.33 8.45 19.00
C GLU A 113 -0.16 6.93 19.10
N ALA A 114 -0.73 6.18 18.16
CA ALA A 114 -0.65 4.72 18.15
C ALA A 114 0.78 4.16 18.02
N ILE A 115 1.71 4.92 17.46
CA ILE A 115 3.13 4.55 17.40
C ILE A 115 3.96 5.13 18.57
N GLY A 116 3.31 5.71 19.58
CA GLY A 116 3.96 6.29 20.76
C GLY A 116 4.69 7.62 20.49
N ASN A 117 4.32 8.36 19.44
CA ASN A 117 4.94 9.63 19.08
C ASN A 117 3.91 10.66 18.56
N ALA A 118 3.09 11.20 19.46
CA ALA A 118 2.02 12.13 19.12
C ALA A 118 2.49 13.39 18.36
N LYS A 119 3.75 13.80 18.52
CA LYS A 119 4.34 14.96 17.82
C LYS A 119 4.71 14.65 16.36
N ALA A 120 4.74 13.39 15.95
CA ALA A 120 5.24 12.95 14.64
C ALA A 120 4.22 13.03 13.50
N VAL A 121 3.15 13.82 13.61
CA VAL A 121 2.02 13.85 12.65
C VAL A 121 2.48 14.07 11.20
N ARG A 122 3.38 15.04 10.95
CA ARG A 122 3.94 15.29 9.60
C ARG A 122 4.81 14.14 9.11
N ALA A 123 5.60 13.54 10.00
CA ALA A 123 6.44 12.40 9.66
C ALA A 123 5.59 11.15 9.32
N VAL A 124 4.45 10.95 9.98
CA VAL A 124 3.46 9.93 9.63
C VAL A 124 2.92 10.16 8.22
N GLY A 125 2.62 11.42 7.86
CA GLY A 125 2.23 11.78 6.49
C GLY A 125 3.31 11.40 5.46
N GLY A 126 4.58 11.71 5.75
CA GLY A 126 5.71 11.29 4.91
C GLY A 126 5.85 9.77 4.79
N ALA A 127 5.66 9.04 5.89
CA ALA A 127 5.68 7.57 5.87
C ALA A 127 4.50 6.98 5.07
N CYS A 128 3.32 7.58 5.13
CA CYS A 128 2.18 7.21 4.28
C CYS A 128 2.48 7.42 2.79
N ALA A 129 3.12 8.54 2.44
CA ALA A 129 3.52 8.85 1.06
C ALA A 129 4.61 7.90 0.54
N ALA A 130 5.47 7.39 1.42
CA ALA A 130 6.54 6.45 1.11
C ALA A 130 6.09 4.97 1.14
N ASN A 131 4.80 4.70 1.40
CA ASN A 131 4.27 3.33 1.46
C ASN A 131 4.51 2.58 0.14
N PRO A 132 5.30 1.48 0.15
CA PRO A 132 5.62 0.75 -1.08
C PRO A 132 4.49 -0.17 -1.54
N VAL A 133 3.57 -0.56 -0.64
CA VAL A 133 2.53 -1.57 -0.93
C VAL A 133 1.15 -1.01 -0.57
N PRO A 134 0.70 0.06 -1.27
CA PRO A 134 -0.62 0.64 -1.01
C PRO A 134 -1.73 -0.39 -1.25
N VAL A 135 -2.93 -0.14 -0.75
CA VAL A 135 -4.07 -1.04 -0.64
C VAL A 135 -3.87 -2.07 0.49
N PHE A 136 -2.78 -2.85 0.49
CA PHE A 136 -2.50 -3.87 1.52
C PHE A 136 -1.88 -3.30 2.80
N VAL A 137 -1.12 -2.20 2.67
CA VAL A 137 -0.81 -1.28 3.76
C VAL A 137 -1.73 -0.08 3.59
N PRO A 138 -2.86 0.01 4.30
CA PRO A 138 -4.00 0.85 3.93
C PRO A 138 -3.80 2.32 4.31
N CYS A 139 -2.81 3.00 3.73
CA CYS A 139 -2.59 4.44 3.95
C CYS A 139 -3.75 5.30 3.44
N HIS A 140 -4.62 4.78 2.56
CA HIS A 140 -5.86 5.45 2.16
C HIS A 140 -6.85 5.62 3.31
N ARG A 141 -6.78 4.81 4.39
CA ARG A 141 -7.61 4.92 5.59
C ARG A 141 -7.14 6.01 6.56
N VAL A 142 -6.07 6.75 6.23
CA VAL A 142 -5.58 7.85 7.06
C VAL A 142 -6.06 9.18 6.47
N LEU A 143 -6.76 9.98 7.29
CA LEU A 143 -7.39 11.24 6.89
C LEU A 143 -6.77 12.42 7.66
N ALA A 144 -6.94 13.63 7.13
CA ALA A 144 -6.62 14.85 7.84
C ALA A 144 -7.60 15.09 9.02
N ALA A 145 -7.22 15.95 9.96
CA ALA A 145 -8.01 16.21 11.18
C ALA A 145 -9.44 16.73 10.91
N ASN A 146 -9.63 17.43 9.81
CA ASN A 146 -10.93 17.95 9.35
C ASN A 146 -11.70 16.98 8.45
N HIS A 147 -11.41 15.68 8.53
CA HIS A 147 -11.90 14.64 7.63
C HIS A 147 -11.53 14.83 6.15
N GLY A 148 -10.64 15.77 5.82
CA GLY A 148 -10.09 15.93 4.49
C GLY A 148 -9.25 14.72 4.07
N LEU A 149 -9.17 14.46 2.79
CA LEU A 149 -8.48 13.27 2.27
C LEU A 149 -6.97 13.28 2.56
N GLY A 150 -6.35 14.47 2.72
CA GLY A 150 -4.89 14.57 2.77
C GLY A 150 -4.24 14.10 1.46
N GLY A 151 -2.97 13.69 1.53
CA GLY A 151 -2.25 13.16 0.36
C GLY A 151 -2.47 11.65 0.16
N PHE A 152 -2.20 11.18 -1.08
CA PHE A 152 -2.13 9.76 -1.41
C PHE A 152 -1.19 9.55 -2.59
N SER A 153 -0.30 8.56 -2.52
CA SER A 153 0.71 8.30 -3.57
C SER A 153 0.10 7.86 -4.90
N GLY A 154 -1.02 7.17 -4.87
CA GLY A 154 -1.79 6.80 -6.06
C GLY A 154 -2.72 7.90 -6.60
N GLY A 155 -2.73 9.09 -5.98
CA GLY A 155 -3.64 10.17 -6.31
C GLY A 155 -4.98 10.11 -5.57
N LEU A 156 -5.62 11.28 -5.38
CA LEU A 156 -6.83 11.40 -4.57
C LEU A 156 -8.03 10.66 -5.16
N ALA A 157 -8.09 10.49 -6.48
CA ALA A 157 -9.14 9.71 -7.13
C ALA A 157 -9.13 8.25 -6.64
N TRP A 158 -7.95 7.64 -6.58
CA TRP A 158 -7.78 6.29 -6.02
C TRP A 158 -8.11 6.22 -4.53
N LYS A 159 -7.71 7.24 -3.76
CA LYS A 159 -8.04 7.27 -2.33
C LYS A 159 -9.57 7.30 -2.10
N ARG A 160 -10.29 8.18 -2.80
CA ARG A 160 -11.76 8.24 -2.74
C ARG A 160 -12.39 6.91 -3.12
N ARG A 161 -11.93 6.32 -4.22
CA ARG A 161 -12.43 5.04 -4.71
C ARG A 161 -12.26 3.92 -3.68
N LEU A 162 -11.07 3.77 -3.10
CA LEU A 162 -10.78 2.75 -2.09
C LEU A 162 -11.65 2.96 -0.83
N LEU A 163 -11.76 4.19 -0.33
CA LEU A 163 -12.62 4.49 0.81
C LEU A 163 -14.10 4.20 0.51
N ALA A 164 -14.58 4.56 -0.66
CA ALA A 164 -15.96 4.29 -1.08
C ALA A 164 -16.23 2.79 -1.20
N SER A 165 -15.30 2.02 -1.80
CA SER A 165 -15.44 0.56 -1.94
C SER A 165 -15.47 -0.16 -0.59
N GLU A 166 -14.83 0.40 0.43
CA GLU A 166 -14.84 -0.13 1.80
C GLU A 166 -16.08 0.27 2.62
N GLY A 167 -16.98 1.08 2.05
CA GLY A 167 -18.15 1.59 2.77
C GLY A 167 -17.78 2.58 3.89
N SER A 168 -16.60 3.20 3.80
CA SER A 168 -16.17 4.19 4.78
C SER A 168 -17.04 5.44 4.69
N LYS A 169 -17.73 5.77 5.78
CA LYS A 169 -18.61 6.97 5.88
C LYS A 169 -17.83 8.29 5.81
N SER A 170 -16.52 8.26 5.74
CA SER A 170 -15.63 9.44 5.73
C SER A 170 -15.43 10.06 4.35
N GLY A 171 -16.24 9.70 3.37
CA GLY A 171 -16.31 10.34 2.06
C GLY A 171 -17.52 11.24 1.94
N GLY A 172 -17.94 11.84 3.02
CA GLY A 172 -19.11 12.70 3.08
C GLY A 172 -18.95 13.96 2.24
N ALA A 173 -19.93 14.15 1.40
CA ALA A 173 -20.37 15.36 0.68
C ALA A 173 -19.37 15.96 -0.31
N LEU A 174 -19.75 15.84 -1.54
CA LEU A 174 -19.51 16.77 -2.64
C LEU A 174 -19.90 18.19 -2.24
#